data_1a7b7dfdfd005ed1fb4e97d5db8d1ed8
#
_entry.id   1a7b7dfdfd005ed1fb4e97d5db8d1ed8
#
_cell.length_a   1.000
_cell.length_b   1.000
_cell.length_c   1.000
_cell.angle_alpha   90.00
_cell.angle_beta   90.00
_cell.angle_gamma   90.00
#
_symmetry.space_group_name_H-M   'P 1'
#
loop_
_entity.id
_entity.type
_entity.pdbx_description
1 polymer ?
#
loop_
_entity_poly.entity_id
_entity_poly.type
_entity_poly.pdbx_seq_one_letter_code
_entity_poly.pdbx_strand_id
1 'polypeptide(L)'
;MSNAPRAVAPPAARRPCVVVSNSEPRGGEDSAGAPTDGVSSAARPEPLPPAQMRRQKLDDLFARLAASTDVAETNGLVLAIDRLQLDSGSNTGDFLMARAIAAIGTHSLETSLALLDKIVILQPDWAEAWNKRATVRHLAGDDQGSMADIAHVLILEPRHFGALSGMGMILERRGFRDEALRAYRRALEIAPQLPSLRASVERLTAAVNGQGL
;
A
#
# COMPACT_ATOMS: atom_id res chain seq x y z
N MET A 1 13.35 46.74 -18.29
CA MET A 1 12.31 46.91 -17.27
C MET A 1 12.16 45.56 -16.57
N SER A 2 12.80 45.46 -15.43
CA SER A 2 12.93 44.25 -14.64
C SER A 2 11.75 44.13 -13.68
N ASN A 3 11.06 43.01 -13.67
CA ASN A 3 9.97 42.71 -12.72
C ASN A 3 10.34 41.49 -11.92
N ALA A 4 10.80 41.71 -10.69
CA ALA A 4 11.13 40.63 -9.73
C ALA A 4 9.86 40.19 -8.96
N PRO A 5 9.67 38.90 -8.66
CA PRO A 5 8.53 38.45 -7.88
C PRO A 5 8.74 38.70 -6.38
N ARG A 6 7.68 39.18 -5.77
CA ARG A 6 7.54 39.55 -4.36
C ARG A 6 7.45 38.29 -3.49
N ALA A 7 8.34 38.17 -2.51
CA ALA A 7 8.33 37.11 -1.51
C ALA A 7 7.12 37.21 -0.58
N VAL A 8 6.41 36.11 -0.38
CA VAL A 8 5.32 35.97 0.60
C VAL A 8 5.90 35.41 1.89
N ALA A 9 5.69 36.12 3.00
CA ALA A 9 6.13 35.74 4.33
C ALA A 9 5.23 34.64 4.94
N PRO A 10 5.79 33.73 5.78
CA PRO A 10 5.02 32.69 6.44
C PRO A 10 4.20 33.23 7.62
N PRO A 11 3.04 32.60 7.97
CA PRO A 11 2.20 33.03 9.08
C PRO A 11 2.81 32.65 10.44
N ALA A 12 2.63 33.58 11.40
CA ALA A 12 3.15 33.52 12.76
C ALA A 12 2.55 32.38 13.59
N ALA A 13 3.40 31.69 14.34
CA ALA A 13 3.07 30.65 15.30
C ALA A 13 2.24 31.24 16.48
N ARG A 14 1.09 30.63 16.78
CA ARG A 14 0.26 30.93 17.96
C ARG A 14 0.86 30.25 19.19
N ARG A 15 1.13 31.05 20.24
CA ARG A 15 1.57 30.57 21.56
C ARG A 15 0.37 30.00 22.33
N PRO A 16 0.53 28.92 23.12
CA PRO A 16 -0.53 28.43 23.99
C PRO A 16 -0.67 29.32 25.25
N CYS A 17 -1.90 29.63 25.64
CA CYS A 17 -2.24 30.31 26.89
C CYS A 17 -2.01 29.39 28.08
N VAL A 18 -1.19 29.84 29.03
CA VAL A 18 -1.03 29.25 30.34
C VAL A 18 -2.16 29.76 31.23
N VAL A 19 -3.02 28.86 31.72
CA VAL A 19 -3.98 29.16 32.77
C VAL A 19 -3.34 28.80 34.11
N VAL A 20 -3.03 29.81 34.88
CA VAL A 20 -2.60 29.68 36.28
C VAL A 20 -3.87 29.69 37.15
N SER A 21 -4.13 28.61 37.89
CA SER A 21 -5.15 28.59 38.92
C SER A 21 -4.49 28.41 40.27
N ASN A 22 -4.56 29.48 41.03
CA ASN A 22 -4.18 29.54 42.45
C ASN A 22 -5.37 29.12 43.31
N SER A 23 -5.21 28.24 44.28
CA SER A 23 -5.94 28.23 45.54
C SER A 23 -5.37 27.18 46.48
N GLU A 24 -4.75 27.62 47.55
CA GLU A 24 -4.43 26.88 48.78
C GLU A 24 -5.44 27.19 49.89
N PRO A 25 -5.25 26.66 51.12
CA PRO A 25 -5.69 25.35 51.62
C PRO A 25 -6.58 25.50 52.87
N ARG A 26 -7.19 24.42 53.33
CA ARG A 26 -7.55 24.27 54.78
C ARG A 26 -7.71 22.81 55.18
N GLY A 27 -7.04 22.48 56.24
CA GLY A 27 -6.82 21.26 56.94
C GLY A 27 -8.05 20.61 57.62
N GLY A 28 -7.82 19.43 58.12
CA GLY A 28 -8.75 18.62 58.94
C GLY A 28 -8.34 17.15 58.94
N GLU A 29 -7.67 16.76 59.91
CA GLU A 29 -7.37 15.60 60.72
C GLU A 29 -8.04 14.24 60.41
N ASP A 30 -7.20 13.21 60.52
CA ASP A 30 -7.37 11.84 61.04
C ASP A 30 -8.48 10.93 60.53
N SER A 31 -8.07 9.85 59.85
CA SER A 31 -8.48 8.51 60.28
C SER A 31 -7.63 7.42 59.59
N ALA A 32 -7.08 6.53 60.41
CA ALA A 32 -6.35 5.34 60.03
C ALA A 32 -7.26 4.38 59.21
N GLY A 33 -6.83 4.04 58.00
CA GLY A 33 -7.48 3.03 57.15
C GLY A 33 -6.43 2.13 56.50
N ALA A 34 -6.59 0.84 56.71
CA ALA A 34 -5.73 -0.28 56.34
C ALA A 34 -5.17 -0.29 54.91
N PRO A 35 -4.07 -1.01 54.62
CA PRO A 35 -3.51 -1.11 53.29
C PRO A 35 -4.45 -1.92 52.39
N THR A 36 -5.11 -1.25 51.49
CA THR A 36 -5.78 -1.92 50.39
C THR A 36 -4.70 -2.31 49.37
N ASP A 37 -4.47 -3.61 49.25
CA ASP A 37 -3.70 -4.21 48.18
C ASP A 37 -4.12 -3.60 46.85
N GLY A 38 -3.23 -2.76 46.32
CA GLY A 38 -3.37 -2.22 44.99
C GLY A 38 -3.22 -3.33 43.96
N VAL A 39 -4.33 -4.00 43.61
CA VAL A 39 -4.41 -4.78 42.40
C VAL A 39 -4.18 -3.80 41.27
N SER A 40 -2.93 -3.77 40.78
CA SER A 40 -2.57 -3.09 39.55
C SER A 40 -3.47 -3.67 38.48
N SER A 41 -4.55 -2.98 38.18
CA SER A 41 -5.37 -3.25 37.01
C SER A 41 -4.48 -3.01 35.79
N ALA A 42 -3.86 -4.10 35.32
CA ALA A 42 -3.16 -4.07 34.05
C ALA A 42 -4.16 -3.55 32.99
N ALA A 43 -3.98 -2.30 32.60
CA ALA A 43 -4.83 -1.65 31.61
C ALA A 43 -4.91 -2.58 30.39
N ARG A 44 -6.12 -3.02 30.08
CA ARG A 44 -6.37 -3.83 28.89
C ARG A 44 -5.84 -3.02 27.71
N PRO A 45 -4.94 -3.57 26.87
CA PRO A 45 -4.39 -2.81 25.75
C PRO A 45 -5.53 -2.25 24.90
N GLU A 46 -5.49 -0.96 24.63
CA GLU A 46 -6.49 -0.33 23.76
C GLU A 46 -6.47 -1.01 22.38
N PRO A 47 -7.63 -1.26 21.79
CA PRO A 47 -7.70 -1.86 20.46
C PRO A 47 -6.99 -0.94 19.45
N LEU A 48 -6.15 -1.52 18.62
CA LEU A 48 -5.43 -0.79 17.56
C LEU A 48 -6.43 -0.08 16.62
N PRO A 49 -6.08 1.12 16.13
CA PRO A 49 -6.87 1.79 15.09
C PRO A 49 -7.08 0.88 13.85
N PRO A 50 -8.24 0.93 13.18
CA PRO A 50 -8.57 0.06 12.05
C PRO A 50 -7.48 0.00 10.95
N ALA A 51 -6.85 1.13 10.64
CA ALA A 51 -5.76 1.19 9.68
C ALA A 51 -4.52 0.41 10.12
N GLN A 52 -4.18 0.45 11.42
CA GLN A 52 -3.06 -0.30 11.97
C GLN A 52 -3.36 -1.80 12.01
N MET A 53 -4.58 -2.19 12.38
CA MET A 53 -5.01 -3.60 12.35
C MET A 53 -4.94 -4.17 10.92
N ARG A 54 -5.35 -3.39 9.91
CA ARG A 54 -5.27 -3.78 8.51
C ARG A 54 -3.82 -3.97 8.08
N ARG A 55 -2.93 -3.03 8.41
CA ARG A 55 -1.50 -3.14 8.11
C ARG A 55 -0.86 -4.36 8.75
N GLN A 56 -1.13 -4.61 10.04
CA GLN A 56 -0.64 -5.80 10.73
C GLN A 56 -1.13 -7.09 10.06
N LYS A 57 -2.42 -7.16 9.73
CA LYS A 57 -2.97 -8.31 9.01
C LYS A 57 -2.32 -8.52 7.64
N LEU A 58 -2.00 -7.45 6.92
CA LEU A 58 -1.29 -7.52 5.64
C LEU A 58 0.14 -8.03 5.84
N ASP A 59 0.84 -7.56 6.88
CA ASP A 59 2.19 -8.03 7.24
C ASP A 59 2.20 -9.53 7.56
N ASP A 60 1.21 -10.01 8.34
CA ASP A 60 1.04 -11.43 8.66
C ASP A 60 0.78 -12.28 7.40
N LEU A 61 -0.07 -11.80 6.49
CA LEU A 61 -0.34 -12.48 5.23
C LEU A 61 0.89 -12.56 4.33
N PHE A 62 1.67 -11.49 4.22
CA PHE A 62 2.92 -11.51 3.45
C PHE A 62 3.96 -12.43 4.07
N ALA A 63 4.09 -12.45 5.40
CA ALA A 63 5.01 -13.37 6.09
C ALA A 63 4.63 -14.84 5.80
N ARG A 64 3.34 -15.17 5.86
CA ARG A 64 2.84 -16.52 5.52
C ARG A 64 3.04 -16.83 4.04
N LEU A 65 2.81 -15.87 3.13
CA LEU A 65 3.01 -16.05 1.69
C LEU A 65 4.46 -16.38 1.37
N ALA A 66 5.40 -15.70 1.99
CA ALA A 66 6.83 -15.97 1.81
C ALA A 66 7.26 -17.34 2.36
N ALA A 67 6.59 -17.82 3.42
CA ALA A 67 6.89 -19.10 4.05
C ALA A 67 6.10 -20.29 3.44
N SER A 68 5.09 -20.02 2.61
CA SER A 68 4.26 -21.08 2.01
C SER A 68 5.07 -21.96 1.07
N THR A 69 4.87 -23.27 1.19
CA THR A 69 5.46 -24.29 0.32
C THR A 69 4.41 -24.98 -0.55
N ASP A 70 3.12 -24.70 -0.31
CA ASP A 70 2.00 -25.27 -1.03
C ASP A 70 1.35 -24.25 -1.98
N VAL A 71 1.06 -24.68 -3.20
CA VAL A 71 0.45 -23.84 -4.24
C VAL A 71 -1.00 -23.46 -3.89
N ALA A 72 -1.76 -24.37 -3.27
CA ALA A 72 -3.16 -24.08 -2.91
C ALA A 72 -3.22 -23.06 -1.78
N GLU A 73 -2.35 -23.19 -0.75
CA GLU A 73 -2.21 -22.20 0.31
C GLU A 73 -1.76 -20.84 -0.28
N THR A 74 -0.74 -20.85 -1.14
CA THR A 74 -0.26 -19.62 -1.83
C THR A 74 -1.39 -18.90 -2.54
N ASN A 75 -2.21 -19.60 -3.32
CA ASN A 75 -3.34 -19.01 -4.01
C ASN A 75 -4.37 -18.40 -3.04
N GLY A 76 -4.65 -19.08 -1.94
CA GLY A 76 -5.54 -18.58 -0.89
C GLY A 76 -5.00 -17.30 -0.23
N LEU A 77 -3.69 -17.26 0.05
CA LEU A 77 -3.02 -16.09 0.63
C LEU A 77 -2.99 -14.90 -0.34
N VAL A 78 -2.71 -15.14 -1.63
CA VAL A 78 -2.77 -14.12 -2.69
C VAL A 78 -4.17 -13.49 -2.73
N LEU A 79 -5.23 -14.30 -2.77
CA LEU A 79 -6.61 -13.79 -2.77
C LEU A 79 -6.95 -12.99 -1.49
N ALA A 80 -6.41 -13.40 -0.34
CA ALA A 80 -6.61 -12.68 0.92
C ALA A 80 -5.88 -11.32 0.92
N ILE A 81 -4.66 -11.27 0.39
CA ILE A 81 -3.86 -10.05 0.22
C ILE A 81 -4.57 -9.10 -0.74
N ASP A 82 -4.96 -9.58 -1.93
CA ASP A 82 -5.66 -8.77 -2.93
C ASP A 82 -6.94 -8.15 -2.36
N ARG A 83 -7.75 -8.95 -1.63
CA ARG A 83 -8.96 -8.45 -0.98
C ARG A 83 -8.66 -7.37 0.06
N LEU A 84 -7.61 -7.53 0.84
CA LEU A 84 -7.23 -6.57 1.87
C LEU A 84 -6.64 -5.29 1.26
N GLN A 85 -5.92 -5.39 0.15
CA GLN A 85 -5.40 -4.24 -0.60
C GLN A 85 -6.51 -3.44 -1.30
N LEU A 86 -7.60 -4.11 -1.69
CA LEU A 86 -8.80 -3.47 -2.28
C LEU A 86 -9.66 -2.73 -1.24
N ASP A 87 -9.45 -2.93 0.05
CA ASP A 87 -10.13 -2.19 1.12
C ASP A 87 -9.38 -0.90 1.41
N SER A 88 -9.92 0.23 0.96
CA SER A 88 -9.33 1.56 1.20
C SER A 88 -9.58 2.09 2.62
N GLY A 89 -10.55 1.52 3.34
CA GLY A 89 -11.09 2.06 4.59
C GLY A 89 -12.04 3.24 4.37
N SER A 90 -12.46 3.51 3.13
CA SER A 90 -13.39 4.57 2.75
C SER A 90 -14.48 4.03 1.84
N ASN A 91 -15.73 4.10 2.28
CA ASN A 91 -16.87 3.64 1.46
C ASN A 91 -16.92 4.31 0.07
N THR A 92 -16.53 5.58 -0.03
CA THR A 92 -16.45 6.30 -1.30
C THR A 92 -15.34 5.76 -2.19
N GLY A 93 -14.15 5.54 -1.61
CA GLY A 93 -13.02 4.95 -2.33
C GLY A 93 -13.35 3.56 -2.86
N ASP A 94 -13.89 2.70 -2.00
CA ASP A 94 -14.27 1.33 -2.35
C ASP A 94 -15.36 1.28 -3.43
N PHE A 95 -16.34 2.17 -3.35
CA PHE A 95 -17.39 2.28 -4.37
C PHE A 95 -16.83 2.71 -5.73
N LEU A 96 -15.96 3.73 -5.75
CA LEU A 96 -15.32 4.19 -6.99
C LEU A 96 -14.42 3.10 -7.59
N MET A 97 -13.68 2.38 -6.73
CA MET A 97 -12.82 1.26 -7.15
C MET A 97 -13.64 0.13 -7.76
N ALA A 98 -14.73 -0.26 -7.13
CA ALA A 98 -15.62 -1.30 -7.69
C ALA A 98 -16.16 -0.92 -9.08
N ARG A 99 -16.52 0.35 -9.28
CA ARG A 99 -16.93 0.86 -10.59
C ARG A 99 -15.79 0.89 -11.61
N ALA A 100 -14.59 1.27 -11.19
CA ALA A 100 -13.42 1.26 -12.06
C ALA A 100 -13.09 -0.17 -12.52
N ILE A 101 -13.13 -1.15 -11.62
CA ILE A 101 -12.93 -2.56 -11.93
C ILE A 101 -14.02 -3.08 -12.88
N ALA A 102 -15.27 -2.73 -12.66
CA ALA A 102 -16.36 -3.09 -13.58
C ALA A 102 -16.15 -2.51 -14.99
N ALA A 103 -15.65 -1.27 -15.08
CA ALA A 103 -15.33 -0.64 -16.35
C ALA A 103 -14.15 -1.34 -17.07
N ILE A 104 -13.17 -1.87 -16.34
CA ILE A 104 -12.12 -2.73 -16.92
C ILE A 104 -12.74 -3.98 -17.55
N GLY A 105 -13.64 -4.65 -16.83
CA GLY A 105 -14.32 -5.87 -17.30
C GLY A 105 -15.15 -5.66 -18.57
N THR A 106 -15.64 -4.45 -18.81
CA THR A 106 -16.37 -4.06 -20.03
C THR A 106 -15.48 -3.37 -21.08
N HIS A 107 -14.16 -3.39 -20.92
CA HIS A 107 -13.17 -2.71 -21.81
C HIS A 107 -13.40 -1.19 -21.94
N SER A 108 -14.10 -0.56 -21.00
CA SER A 108 -14.32 0.89 -20.94
C SER A 108 -13.13 1.57 -20.26
N LEU A 109 -11.94 1.50 -20.89
CA LEU A 109 -10.67 1.93 -20.27
C LEU A 109 -10.66 3.41 -19.89
N GLU A 110 -11.23 4.29 -20.73
CA GLU A 110 -11.33 5.73 -20.44
C GLU A 110 -12.17 6.00 -19.18
N THR A 111 -13.30 5.31 -19.02
CA THR A 111 -14.15 5.43 -17.83
C THR A 111 -13.39 4.95 -16.60
N SER A 112 -12.69 3.83 -16.70
CA SER A 112 -11.88 3.31 -15.61
C SER A 112 -10.76 4.28 -15.23
N LEU A 113 -10.01 4.84 -16.18
CA LEU A 113 -8.98 5.84 -15.93
C LEU A 113 -9.54 7.07 -15.23
N ALA A 114 -10.66 7.63 -15.72
CA ALA A 114 -11.29 8.80 -15.11
C ALA A 114 -11.73 8.57 -13.64
N LEU A 115 -12.14 7.34 -13.31
CA LEU A 115 -12.48 6.96 -11.94
C LEU A 115 -11.20 6.81 -11.09
N LEU A 116 -10.19 6.12 -11.59
CA LEU A 116 -8.91 5.87 -10.90
C LEU A 116 -8.12 7.17 -10.67
N ASP A 117 -8.16 8.11 -11.62
CA ASP A 117 -7.58 9.46 -11.43
C ASP A 117 -8.20 10.19 -10.25
N LYS A 118 -9.51 10.07 -10.06
CA LYS A 118 -10.18 10.64 -8.89
C LYS A 118 -9.77 9.93 -7.60
N ILE A 119 -9.65 8.60 -7.62
CA ILE A 119 -9.29 7.81 -6.44
C ILE A 119 -7.87 8.18 -5.96
N VAL A 120 -6.88 8.24 -6.85
CA VAL A 120 -5.49 8.55 -6.46
C VAL A 120 -5.31 9.98 -5.96
N ILE A 121 -6.21 10.91 -6.34
CA ILE A 121 -6.26 12.27 -5.78
C ILE A 121 -6.90 12.26 -4.38
N LEU A 122 -7.97 11.51 -4.19
CA LEU A 122 -8.70 11.44 -2.92
C LEU A 122 -7.95 10.63 -1.86
N GLN A 123 -7.24 9.59 -2.27
CA GLN A 123 -6.52 8.64 -1.42
C GLN A 123 -5.13 8.34 -2.01
N PRO A 124 -4.19 9.30 -1.96
CA PRO A 124 -2.86 9.15 -2.55
C PRO A 124 -2.02 8.03 -1.92
N ASP A 125 -2.31 7.66 -0.68
CA ASP A 125 -1.60 6.60 0.05
C ASP A 125 -2.17 5.20 -0.20
N TRP A 126 -3.18 5.05 -1.06
CA TRP A 126 -3.77 3.77 -1.39
C TRP A 126 -3.04 3.10 -2.56
N ALA A 127 -2.07 2.24 -2.26
CA ALA A 127 -1.21 1.58 -3.25
C ALA A 127 -2.00 0.86 -4.36
N GLU A 128 -3.10 0.16 -4.00
CA GLU A 128 -3.89 -0.59 -4.98
C GLU A 128 -4.61 0.31 -6.00
N ALA A 129 -4.93 1.55 -5.64
CA ALA A 129 -5.51 2.49 -6.59
C ALA A 129 -4.51 2.85 -7.71
N TRP A 130 -3.26 3.10 -7.35
CA TRP A 130 -2.17 3.31 -8.30
C TRP A 130 -1.90 2.06 -9.13
N ASN A 131 -1.92 0.87 -8.52
CA ASN A 131 -1.74 -0.40 -9.21
C ASN A 131 -2.85 -0.66 -10.26
N LYS A 132 -4.11 -0.42 -9.91
CA LYS A 132 -5.22 -0.53 -10.88
C LYS A 132 -5.08 0.49 -12.02
N ARG A 133 -4.67 1.72 -11.71
CA ARG A 133 -4.43 2.73 -12.77
C ARG A 133 -3.27 2.32 -13.67
N ALA A 134 -2.18 1.81 -13.12
CA ALA A 134 -1.08 1.26 -13.89
C ALA A 134 -1.56 0.16 -14.87
N THR A 135 -2.38 -0.76 -14.37
CA THR A 135 -2.96 -1.84 -15.19
C THR A 135 -3.77 -1.28 -16.35
N VAL A 136 -4.65 -0.31 -16.09
CA VAL A 136 -5.49 0.29 -17.14
C VAL A 136 -4.68 1.10 -18.14
N ARG A 137 -3.66 1.85 -17.69
CA ARG A 137 -2.72 2.55 -18.57
C ARG A 137 -1.98 1.59 -19.50
N HIS A 138 -1.49 0.48 -18.95
CA HIS A 138 -0.86 -0.57 -19.75
C HIS A 138 -1.80 -1.14 -20.82
N LEU A 139 -3.06 -1.44 -20.45
CA LEU A 139 -4.09 -1.90 -21.38
C LEU A 139 -4.42 -0.87 -22.45
N ALA A 140 -4.34 0.42 -22.11
CA ALA A 140 -4.51 1.53 -23.06
C ALA A 140 -3.27 1.83 -23.92
N GLY A 141 -2.15 1.12 -23.70
CA GLY A 141 -0.88 1.32 -24.41
C GLY A 141 0.04 2.39 -23.82
N ASP A 142 -0.36 3.03 -22.72
CA ASP A 142 0.47 4.00 -21.98
C ASP A 142 1.41 3.27 -21.01
N ASP A 143 2.45 2.62 -21.53
CA ASP A 143 3.45 1.95 -20.71
C ASP A 143 4.26 2.92 -19.85
N GLN A 144 4.48 4.15 -20.32
CA GLN A 144 5.25 5.14 -19.57
C GLN A 144 4.47 5.58 -18.31
N GLY A 145 3.21 5.91 -18.47
CA GLY A 145 2.34 6.25 -17.33
C GLY A 145 2.14 5.05 -16.39
N SER A 146 2.02 3.83 -16.94
CA SER A 146 1.94 2.62 -16.14
C SER A 146 3.19 2.40 -15.28
N MET A 147 4.39 2.55 -15.84
CA MET A 147 5.64 2.43 -15.09
C MET A 147 5.78 3.49 -13.99
N ALA A 148 5.32 4.72 -14.23
CA ALA A 148 5.31 5.79 -13.23
C ALA A 148 4.38 5.43 -12.04
N ASP A 149 3.19 4.91 -12.33
CA ASP A 149 2.25 4.46 -11.30
C ASP A 149 2.82 3.26 -10.52
N ILE A 150 3.42 2.27 -11.20
CA ILE A 150 4.09 1.13 -10.56
C ILE A 150 5.20 1.60 -9.62
N ALA A 151 6.00 2.57 -10.02
CA ALA A 151 7.03 3.14 -9.16
C ALA A 151 6.43 3.73 -7.89
N HIS A 152 5.28 4.42 -8.00
CA HIS A 152 4.55 4.94 -6.84
C HIS A 152 4.00 3.83 -5.94
N VAL A 153 3.42 2.77 -6.52
CA VAL A 153 2.98 1.58 -5.77
C VAL A 153 4.12 1.01 -4.93
N LEU A 154 5.31 0.85 -5.52
CA LEU A 154 6.46 0.24 -4.84
C LEU A 154 7.10 1.14 -3.77
N ILE A 155 6.81 2.45 -3.77
CA ILE A 155 7.13 3.35 -2.66
C ILE A 155 6.17 3.11 -1.49
N LEU A 156 4.87 2.96 -1.77
CA LEU A 156 3.83 2.77 -0.75
C LEU A 156 3.85 1.34 -0.16
N GLU A 157 4.02 0.32 -1.01
CA GLU A 157 4.10 -1.09 -0.63
C GLU A 157 5.19 -1.80 -1.45
N PRO A 158 6.42 -1.87 -0.93
CA PRO A 158 7.56 -2.51 -1.62
C PRO A 158 7.37 -4.01 -1.91
N ARG A 159 6.43 -4.68 -1.21
CA ARG A 159 6.09 -6.10 -1.37
C ARG A 159 4.93 -6.33 -2.34
N HIS A 160 4.54 -5.34 -3.12
CA HIS A 160 3.44 -5.46 -4.06
C HIS A 160 3.85 -6.31 -5.27
N PHE A 161 3.77 -7.63 -5.14
CA PHE A 161 4.21 -8.58 -6.17
C PHE A 161 3.45 -8.43 -7.49
N GLY A 162 2.18 -8.01 -7.46
CA GLY A 162 1.40 -7.69 -8.66
C GLY A 162 1.99 -6.53 -9.45
N ALA A 163 2.41 -5.45 -8.78
CA ALA A 163 3.07 -4.31 -9.42
C ALA A 163 4.46 -4.71 -9.99
N LEU A 164 5.24 -5.50 -9.24
CA LEU A 164 6.51 -6.04 -9.73
C LEU A 164 6.32 -6.94 -10.95
N SER A 165 5.26 -7.76 -10.97
CA SER A 165 4.90 -8.58 -12.13
C SER A 165 4.51 -7.72 -13.33
N GLY A 166 3.70 -6.68 -13.14
CA GLY A 166 3.35 -5.70 -14.17
C GLY A 166 4.56 -4.98 -14.74
N MET A 167 5.50 -4.56 -13.89
CA MET A 167 6.80 -4.02 -14.31
C MET A 167 7.55 -5.01 -15.21
N GLY A 168 7.64 -6.27 -14.77
CA GLY A 168 8.29 -7.33 -15.56
C GLY A 168 7.67 -7.50 -16.93
N MET A 169 6.33 -7.53 -17.04
CA MET A 169 5.61 -7.64 -18.32
C MET A 169 5.90 -6.47 -19.27
N ILE A 170 5.88 -5.24 -18.77
CA ILE A 170 6.16 -4.04 -19.57
C ILE A 170 7.60 -4.07 -20.08
N LEU A 171 8.57 -4.37 -19.20
CA LEU A 171 9.99 -4.43 -19.54
C LEU A 171 10.27 -5.52 -20.58
N GLU A 172 9.66 -6.71 -20.40
CA GLU A 172 9.79 -7.82 -21.35
C GLU A 172 9.26 -7.46 -22.73
N ARG A 173 8.06 -6.87 -22.81
CA ARG A 173 7.46 -6.42 -24.06
C ARG A 173 8.33 -5.39 -24.79
N ARG A 174 9.07 -4.55 -24.03
CA ARG A 174 10.00 -3.55 -24.56
C ARG A 174 11.38 -4.11 -24.89
N GLY A 175 11.61 -5.42 -24.69
CA GLY A 175 12.88 -6.09 -24.97
C GLY A 175 13.94 -5.99 -23.86
N PHE A 176 13.63 -5.37 -22.72
CA PHE A 176 14.52 -5.26 -21.57
C PHE A 176 14.46 -6.52 -20.71
N ARG A 177 14.97 -7.63 -21.26
CA ARG A 177 14.80 -8.99 -20.67
C ARG A 177 15.47 -9.14 -19.33
N ASP A 178 16.67 -8.59 -19.15
CA ASP A 178 17.41 -8.68 -17.87
C ASP A 178 16.69 -7.92 -16.75
N GLU A 179 16.16 -6.73 -17.07
CA GLU A 179 15.38 -5.92 -16.15
C GLU A 179 14.07 -6.61 -15.79
N ALA A 180 13.38 -7.17 -16.79
CA ALA A 180 12.16 -7.94 -16.58
C ALA A 180 12.41 -9.16 -15.69
N LEU A 181 13.50 -9.89 -15.91
CA LEU A 181 13.88 -11.04 -15.08
C LEU A 181 14.17 -10.61 -13.63
N ARG A 182 14.83 -9.46 -13.42
CA ARG A 182 15.03 -8.89 -12.07
C ARG A 182 13.71 -8.56 -11.38
N ALA A 183 12.77 -7.94 -12.10
CA ALA A 183 11.45 -7.61 -11.56
C ALA A 183 10.65 -8.85 -11.17
N TYR A 184 10.61 -9.87 -12.02
CA TYR A 184 9.93 -11.13 -11.73
C TYR A 184 10.59 -11.91 -10.58
N ARG A 185 11.93 -11.93 -10.50
CA ARG A 185 12.64 -12.57 -9.38
C ARG A 185 12.31 -11.90 -8.06
N ARG A 186 12.29 -10.57 -8.02
CA ARG A 186 11.87 -9.84 -6.82
C ARG A 186 10.42 -10.13 -6.43
N ALA A 187 9.50 -10.26 -7.39
CA ALA A 187 8.13 -10.70 -7.12
C ALA A 187 8.09 -12.13 -6.59
N LEU A 188 8.93 -13.02 -7.11
CA LEU A 188 9.03 -14.42 -6.69
C LEU A 188 9.62 -14.59 -5.28
N GLU A 189 10.50 -13.67 -4.83
CA GLU A 189 10.98 -13.62 -3.44
C GLU A 189 9.83 -13.37 -2.45
N ILE A 190 8.81 -12.60 -2.87
CA ILE A 190 7.63 -12.31 -2.05
C ILE A 190 6.61 -13.46 -2.08
N ALA A 191 6.42 -14.07 -3.25
CA ALA A 191 5.45 -15.15 -3.50
C ALA A 191 6.13 -16.36 -4.17
N PRO A 192 6.94 -17.16 -3.43
CA PRO A 192 7.83 -18.18 -4.01
C PRO A 192 7.09 -19.30 -4.75
N GLN A 193 5.86 -19.61 -4.36
CA GLN A 193 5.07 -20.69 -4.94
C GLN A 193 4.05 -20.20 -5.97
N LEU A 194 4.06 -18.89 -6.35
CA LEU A 194 3.11 -18.37 -7.34
C LEU A 194 3.47 -18.89 -8.75
N PRO A 195 2.64 -19.78 -9.35
CA PRO A 195 3.01 -20.50 -10.58
C PRO A 195 3.30 -19.59 -11.76
N SER A 196 2.55 -18.48 -11.91
CA SER A 196 2.73 -17.53 -12.99
C SER A 196 4.09 -16.83 -12.95
N LEU A 197 4.58 -16.47 -11.74
CA LEU A 197 5.89 -15.85 -11.57
C LEU A 197 7.02 -16.84 -11.85
N ARG A 198 6.89 -18.09 -11.35
CA ARG A 198 7.86 -19.16 -11.61
C ARG A 198 8.03 -19.40 -13.11
N ALA A 199 6.91 -19.58 -13.83
CA ALA A 199 6.91 -19.77 -15.27
C ALA A 199 7.58 -18.59 -16.01
N SER A 200 7.33 -17.35 -15.58
CA SER A 200 7.95 -16.17 -16.19
C SER A 200 9.46 -16.12 -15.97
N VAL A 201 9.91 -16.44 -14.74
CA VAL A 201 11.34 -16.49 -14.40
C VAL A 201 12.04 -17.61 -15.18
N GLU A 202 11.47 -18.82 -15.23
CA GLU A 202 12.04 -19.95 -15.95
C GLU A 202 12.16 -19.64 -17.45
N ARG A 203 11.10 -19.16 -18.07
CA ARG A 203 11.07 -18.79 -19.49
C ARG A 203 12.09 -17.72 -19.84
N LEU A 204 12.17 -16.63 -19.07
CA LEU A 204 13.13 -15.55 -19.32
C LEU A 204 14.56 -15.95 -19.02
N THR A 205 14.80 -16.77 -18.01
CA THR A 205 16.15 -17.28 -17.71
C THR A 205 16.68 -18.09 -18.90
N ALA A 206 15.84 -18.98 -19.48
CA ALA A 206 16.20 -19.73 -20.69
C ALA A 206 16.47 -18.80 -21.88
N ALA A 207 15.67 -17.76 -22.07
CA ALA A 207 15.83 -16.82 -23.17
C ALA A 207 17.10 -15.94 -23.04
N VAL A 208 17.46 -15.51 -21.83
CA VAL A 208 18.68 -14.73 -21.57
C VAL A 208 19.93 -15.60 -21.75
N ASN A 209 19.92 -16.83 -21.21
CA ASN A 209 21.06 -17.76 -21.32
C ASN A 209 21.26 -18.28 -22.75
N GLY A 210 20.19 -18.44 -23.54
CA GLY A 210 20.25 -18.89 -24.93
C GLY A 210 20.72 -17.84 -25.93
N GLN A 211 20.80 -16.56 -25.53
CA GLN A 211 21.33 -15.48 -26.38
C GLN A 211 22.84 -15.25 -26.18
N GLY A 212 23.47 -15.94 -25.24
CA GLY A 212 24.91 -15.87 -24.96
C GLY A 212 25.78 -16.88 -25.73
N LEU A 213 25.20 -17.61 -26.69
CA LEU A 213 25.86 -18.52 -27.61
C LEU A 213 25.77 -18.01 -29.06
#